data_e5c2185182ad647a2d5a341dad9ff917
#
_entry.id   e5c2185182ad647a2d5a341dad9ff917
#
_cell.length_a   1.000
_cell.length_b   1.000
_cell.length_c   1.000
_cell.angle_alpha   90.00
_cell.angle_beta   90.00
_cell.angle_gamma   90.00
#
_symmetry.space_group_name_H-M   'P 1'
#
loop_
_entity.id
_entity.type
_entity.pdbx_description
1 polymer ?
#
loop_
_entity_poly.entity_id
_entity_poly.type
_entity_poly.pdbx_seq_one_letter_code
_entity_poly.pdbx_strand_id
1 'polypeptide(L)'
;MSQNNLSRKLTRRGFLKLGGGALAAAAGAYLVPQALAAANRVLQSARGAAAPLAANPLDARYHLMVTDGWVYLPPKPGGTGFHPDPWAPAPFNTYTFGFRDVTGLSDAAVRQEKGKVQLNSPVVYATEGGELRITLTNLGFAQRPDLTDGHTVHFHGFPNAIPAFDGVPELSVGVPFGRSYTYYYRLHDPGTYMYHCHFEDIEHVSMGMTGSIFVRPADNPKWAYKDAATAFDREFALLLGEVWTTERFNAAHIQEHDWSEYDPDYWTINGRVYPDTLEPNTDPLTVPARPELQYQPNSSLITCNAGEKVLLRWANLGFQRQAMKVDGLALTIVGKDAKYLGPTAAQPADRRYTTDSIDISPGESFDALFTAPAHSGVGAYDTYLFYNRKLAYLNNAGMPGYGGQMTEIRVYPGTLPPQPAPNF
;
A
#
# COMPACT_ATOMS: atom_id res chain seq x y z
N MET A 1 -51.91 -25.73 -31.32
CA MET A 1 -52.16 -24.67 -30.31
C MET A 1 -50.94 -23.81 -30.24
N SER A 2 -51.09 -22.58 -30.70
CA SER A 2 -50.03 -21.60 -30.99
C SER A 2 -49.57 -20.90 -29.72
N GLN A 3 -48.25 -20.78 -29.50
CA GLN A 3 -47.68 -19.79 -28.59
C GLN A 3 -46.89 -18.77 -29.43
N ASN A 4 -47.51 -17.60 -29.58
CA ASN A 4 -46.88 -16.43 -30.20
C ASN A 4 -45.92 -15.77 -29.19
N ASN A 5 -44.61 -15.83 -29.45
CA ASN A 5 -43.59 -15.03 -28.80
C ASN A 5 -43.44 -13.69 -29.55
N LEU A 6 -43.94 -12.61 -28.98
CA LEU A 6 -43.77 -11.24 -29.46
C LEU A 6 -42.53 -10.61 -28.81
N SER A 7 -41.37 -10.79 -29.43
CA SER A 7 -40.17 -9.98 -29.16
C SER A 7 -40.30 -8.66 -29.94
N ARG A 8 -40.78 -7.60 -29.30
CA ARG A 8 -40.73 -6.25 -29.86
C ARG A 8 -39.29 -5.72 -29.86
N LYS A 9 -38.66 -5.73 -31.03
CA LYS A 9 -37.40 -5.01 -31.25
C LYS A 9 -37.66 -3.50 -31.19
N LEU A 10 -37.09 -2.79 -30.22
CA LEU A 10 -37.07 -1.33 -30.19
C LEU A 10 -36.27 -0.81 -31.39
N THR A 11 -36.96 -0.08 -32.29
CA THR A 11 -36.31 0.54 -33.43
C THR A 11 -35.72 1.90 -33.04
N ARG A 12 -34.65 2.34 -33.75
CA ARG A 12 -34.03 3.67 -33.56
C ARG A 12 -35.04 4.82 -33.52
N ARG A 13 -36.13 4.72 -34.28
CA ARG A 13 -37.23 5.71 -34.32
C ARG A 13 -38.07 5.68 -33.03
N GLY A 14 -38.20 4.54 -32.35
CA GLY A 14 -38.89 4.40 -31.06
C GLY A 14 -38.08 5.02 -29.92
N PHE A 15 -36.77 4.89 -29.99
CA PHE A 15 -35.86 5.48 -29.02
C PHE A 15 -35.81 7.00 -29.10
N LEU A 16 -35.81 7.57 -30.32
CA LEU A 16 -35.84 9.02 -30.52
C LEU A 16 -37.19 9.66 -30.15
N LYS A 17 -38.32 8.92 -30.23
CA LYS A 17 -39.62 9.42 -29.75
C LYS A 17 -39.72 9.42 -28.20
N LEU A 18 -39.02 8.52 -27.52
CA LEU A 18 -38.90 8.53 -26.04
C LEU A 18 -37.96 9.66 -25.58
N GLY A 19 -36.88 9.95 -26.30
CA GLY A 19 -35.95 11.05 -26.01
C GLY A 19 -36.54 12.44 -26.28
N GLY A 20 -37.42 12.57 -27.30
CA GLY A 20 -38.09 13.84 -27.63
C GLY A 20 -39.14 14.26 -26.61
N GLY A 21 -39.75 13.33 -25.89
CA GLY A 21 -40.69 13.60 -24.79
C GLY A 21 -40.03 14.21 -23.55
N ALA A 22 -38.75 13.97 -23.34
CA ALA A 22 -37.99 14.51 -22.21
C ALA A 22 -37.58 15.98 -22.40
N LEU A 23 -37.47 16.45 -23.66
CA LEU A 23 -37.15 17.86 -23.98
C LEU A 23 -38.33 18.79 -23.95
N ALA A 24 -39.57 18.29 -24.09
CA ALA A 24 -40.80 19.10 -23.97
C ALA A 24 -41.19 19.36 -22.48
N ALA A 25 -40.62 18.63 -21.53
CA ALA A 25 -40.82 18.83 -20.09
C ALA A 25 -39.98 19.98 -19.51
N ALA A 26 -39.03 20.53 -20.26
CA ALA A 26 -38.15 21.62 -19.81
C ALA A 26 -38.85 23.01 -19.83
N ALA A 27 -40.07 23.12 -20.34
CA ALA A 27 -40.84 24.36 -20.32
C ALA A 27 -41.74 24.55 -19.08
N GLY A 28 -41.76 23.56 -18.15
CA GLY A 28 -42.52 23.60 -16.90
C GLY A 28 -41.66 23.88 -15.65
N ALA A 29 -40.65 24.77 -15.76
CA ALA A 29 -39.58 24.94 -14.76
C ALA A 29 -39.99 25.49 -13.39
N TYR A 30 -41.29 25.60 -13.06
CA TYR A 30 -41.77 26.09 -11.76
C TYR A 30 -42.38 25.05 -10.81
N LEU A 31 -42.58 23.80 -11.24
CA LEU A 31 -43.18 22.75 -10.41
C LEU A 31 -42.23 21.63 -10.01
N VAL A 32 -41.00 21.65 -10.54
CA VAL A 32 -39.98 20.60 -10.31
C VAL A 32 -39.41 20.57 -8.88
N PRO A 33 -39.18 21.71 -8.17
CA PRO A 33 -38.60 21.66 -6.82
C PRO A 33 -39.51 20.99 -5.78
N GLN A 34 -40.83 21.12 -5.92
CA GLN A 34 -41.77 20.53 -4.95
C GLN A 34 -41.95 19.02 -5.18
N ALA A 35 -41.93 18.56 -6.43
CA ALA A 35 -41.99 17.13 -6.76
C ALA A 35 -40.69 16.40 -6.39
N LEU A 36 -39.54 17.03 -6.62
CA LEU A 36 -38.26 16.49 -6.14
C LEU A 36 -38.13 16.46 -4.60
N ALA A 37 -38.65 17.49 -3.93
CA ALA A 37 -38.69 17.53 -2.48
C ALA A 37 -39.68 16.51 -1.88
N ALA A 38 -40.78 16.23 -2.56
CA ALA A 38 -41.73 15.19 -2.19
C ALA A 38 -41.15 13.77 -2.43
N ALA A 39 -40.50 13.56 -3.59
CA ALA A 39 -39.82 12.32 -3.92
C ALA A 39 -38.64 12.04 -2.94
N ASN A 40 -37.86 13.06 -2.59
CA ASN A 40 -36.81 12.93 -1.56
C ASN A 40 -37.38 12.66 -0.17
N ARG A 41 -38.53 13.22 0.19
CA ARG A 41 -39.18 12.89 1.46
C ARG A 41 -39.74 11.48 1.48
N VAL A 42 -40.29 10.97 0.38
CA VAL A 42 -40.75 9.58 0.25
C VAL A 42 -39.54 8.62 0.27
N LEU A 43 -38.43 8.96 -0.40
CA LEU A 43 -37.20 8.18 -0.33
C LEU A 43 -36.53 8.23 1.05
N GLN A 44 -36.64 9.34 1.78
CA GLN A 44 -36.15 9.44 3.16
C GLN A 44 -37.07 8.76 4.17
N SER A 45 -38.38 8.72 3.94
CA SER A 45 -39.33 7.99 4.80
C SER A 45 -39.35 6.48 4.50
N ALA A 46 -39.05 6.06 3.27
CA ALA A 46 -38.83 4.65 2.93
C ALA A 46 -37.47 4.11 3.43
N ARG A 47 -36.52 4.99 3.75
CA ARG A 47 -35.38 4.67 4.59
C ARG A 47 -35.83 4.70 6.05
N GLY A 48 -36.70 3.78 6.43
CA GLY A 48 -36.83 3.40 7.84
C GLY A 48 -35.40 3.23 8.33
N ALA A 49 -35.03 3.91 9.41
CA ALA A 49 -33.73 3.80 10.02
C ALA A 49 -33.47 2.30 10.27
N ALA A 50 -32.80 1.66 9.31
CA ALA A 50 -32.24 0.35 9.58
C ALA A 50 -31.37 0.57 10.83
N ALA A 51 -31.71 -0.11 11.91
CA ALA A 51 -30.86 -0.12 13.10
C ALA A 51 -29.44 -0.33 12.59
N PRO A 52 -28.44 0.45 13.05
CA PRO A 52 -27.08 0.24 12.62
C PRO A 52 -26.78 -1.23 12.86
N LEU A 53 -26.48 -1.97 11.78
CA LEU A 53 -25.99 -3.33 11.88
C LEU A 53 -24.87 -3.29 12.91
N ALA A 54 -24.92 -4.17 13.92
CA ALA A 54 -23.84 -4.28 14.89
C ALA A 54 -22.52 -4.36 14.13
N ALA A 55 -21.56 -3.50 14.48
CA ALA A 55 -20.27 -3.47 13.78
C ALA A 55 -19.64 -4.87 13.87
N ASN A 56 -19.31 -5.47 12.73
CA ASN A 56 -18.56 -6.71 12.71
C ASN A 56 -17.17 -6.41 13.27
N PRO A 57 -16.69 -7.10 14.32
CA PRO A 57 -15.39 -6.85 14.91
C PRO A 57 -14.22 -7.13 13.95
N LEU A 58 -14.48 -7.78 12.81
CA LEU A 58 -13.51 -8.04 11.75
C LEU A 58 -13.40 -6.89 10.75
N ASP A 59 -14.29 -5.88 10.80
CA ASP A 59 -14.27 -4.74 9.87
C ASP A 59 -13.05 -3.86 10.13
N ALA A 60 -12.43 -3.42 9.03
CA ALA A 60 -11.31 -2.50 9.05
C ALA A 60 -11.64 -1.23 8.25
N ARG A 61 -11.19 -0.08 8.76
CA ARG A 61 -11.41 1.21 8.15
C ARG A 61 -10.12 2.03 8.17
N TYR A 62 -9.75 2.54 7.01
CA TYR A 62 -8.62 3.43 6.83
C TYR A 62 -9.07 4.70 6.13
N HIS A 63 -8.44 5.81 6.47
CA HIS A 63 -8.55 7.05 5.75
C HIS A 63 -7.16 7.43 5.23
N LEU A 64 -6.97 7.27 3.95
CA LEU A 64 -5.74 7.65 3.26
C LEU A 64 -5.94 9.01 2.59
N MET A 65 -4.93 9.85 2.61
CA MET A 65 -4.88 11.05 1.78
C MET A 65 -3.76 10.94 0.77
N VAL A 66 -3.93 11.59 -0.38
CA VAL A 66 -2.88 11.81 -1.38
C VAL A 66 -2.37 13.23 -1.28
N THR A 67 -1.06 13.37 -1.28
CA THR A 67 -0.35 14.64 -1.40
C THR A 67 1.09 14.39 -1.87
N ASP A 68 1.81 15.47 -2.12
CA ASP A 68 3.26 15.46 -2.31
C ASP A 68 3.99 15.88 -1.03
N GLY A 69 5.30 15.97 -1.11
CA GLY A 69 6.13 16.51 -0.04
C GLY A 69 7.58 16.08 -0.16
N TRP A 70 8.27 16.18 0.96
CA TRP A 70 9.70 15.97 1.04
C TRP A 70 10.04 14.91 2.06
N VAL A 71 10.96 14.01 1.70
CA VAL A 71 11.49 12.93 2.55
C VAL A 71 13.00 13.02 2.61
N TYR A 72 13.62 12.16 3.41
CA TYR A 72 15.07 12.11 3.54
C TYR A 72 15.65 10.87 2.89
N LEU A 73 16.72 11.05 2.12
CA LEU A 73 17.65 10.01 1.72
C LEU A 73 19.08 10.49 2.01
N PRO A 74 20.03 9.61 2.31
CA PRO A 74 21.42 10.01 2.52
C PRO A 74 21.96 10.81 1.33
N PRO A 75 22.66 11.93 1.55
CA PRO A 75 23.14 12.78 0.45
C PRO A 75 24.17 12.05 -0.40
N LYS A 76 24.19 12.33 -1.71
CA LYS A 76 25.22 11.81 -2.62
C LYS A 76 26.58 12.48 -2.38
N PRO A 77 27.70 11.73 -2.41
CA PRO A 77 29.03 12.32 -2.39
C PRO A 77 29.26 13.18 -3.64
N GLY A 78 29.88 14.34 -3.45
CA GLY A 78 30.32 15.20 -4.57
C GLY A 78 29.23 16.07 -5.20
N GLY A 79 28.00 16.10 -4.64
CA GLY A 79 26.98 17.07 -5.00
C GLY A 79 26.65 17.06 -6.50
N THR A 80 26.09 15.97 -7.03
CA THR A 80 25.41 16.06 -8.32
C THR A 80 24.21 16.96 -8.17
N GLY A 81 23.94 17.91 -9.06
CA GLY A 81 22.97 18.98 -8.91
C GLY A 81 21.52 18.60 -8.68
N PHE A 82 21.20 17.30 -8.50
CA PHE A 82 19.86 16.76 -8.34
C PHE A 82 19.54 16.26 -6.93
N HIS A 83 20.56 15.93 -6.12
CA HIS A 83 20.37 15.45 -4.76
C HIS A 83 21.56 15.77 -3.84
N PRO A 84 21.35 16.41 -2.68
CA PRO A 84 20.09 16.92 -2.11
C PRO A 84 19.43 18.00 -2.97
N ASP A 85 18.09 18.00 -3.02
CA ASP A 85 17.34 19.03 -3.74
C ASP A 85 17.41 20.37 -2.99
N PRO A 86 17.83 21.48 -3.64
CA PRO A 86 17.99 22.78 -3.00
C PRO A 86 16.67 23.43 -2.57
N TRP A 87 15.52 22.97 -3.08
CA TRP A 87 14.19 23.47 -2.67
C TRP A 87 13.63 22.73 -1.47
N ALA A 88 14.22 21.62 -1.08
CA ALA A 88 13.75 20.84 0.06
C ALA A 88 13.91 21.59 1.37
N PRO A 89 12.88 21.67 2.22
CA PRO A 89 13.01 22.23 3.55
C PRO A 89 13.80 21.28 4.45
N ALA A 90 14.76 21.80 5.21
CA ALA A 90 15.46 20.98 6.19
C ALA A 90 14.47 20.37 7.22
N PRO A 91 14.66 19.10 7.61
CA PRO A 91 15.81 18.23 7.36
C PRO A 91 15.66 17.31 6.13
N PHE A 92 14.67 17.52 5.29
CA PHE A 92 14.37 16.68 4.12
C PHE A 92 15.23 17.09 2.91
N ASN A 93 15.24 16.26 1.87
CA ASN A 93 16.08 16.51 0.70
C ASN A 93 15.64 15.84 -0.60
N THR A 94 14.51 15.11 -0.60
CA THR A 94 14.02 14.35 -1.75
C THR A 94 12.53 14.54 -1.92
N TYR A 95 12.09 14.98 -3.08
CA TYR A 95 10.69 15.16 -3.40
C TYR A 95 9.99 13.83 -3.66
N THR A 96 8.69 13.72 -3.34
CA THR A 96 7.92 12.49 -3.54
C THR A 96 6.40 12.73 -3.55
N PHE A 97 5.65 11.81 -4.15
CA PHE A 97 4.20 11.69 -4.00
C PHE A 97 3.90 10.49 -3.10
N GLY A 98 2.73 10.46 -2.47
CA GLY A 98 2.41 9.29 -1.66
C GLY A 98 1.03 9.32 -1.02
N PHE A 99 0.67 8.18 -0.48
CA PHE A 99 -0.45 8.05 0.45
C PHE A 99 0.04 8.25 1.88
N ARG A 100 -0.82 8.85 2.71
CA ARG A 100 -0.59 8.97 4.14
C ARG A 100 -1.82 8.54 4.91
N ASP A 101 -1.63 7.82 6.01
CA ASP A 101 -2.71 7.48 6.93
C ASP A 101 -3.12 8.71 7.76
N VAL A 102 -4.38 9.06 7.67
CA VAL A 102 -5.03 10.13 8.42
C VAL A 102 -6.28 9.60 9.14
N THR A 103 -6.34 8.31 9.37
CA THR A 103 -7.43 7.65 10.08
C THR A 103 -7.62 8.28 11.46
N GLY A 104 -8.86 8.64 11.76
CA GLY A 104 -9.24 9.29 13.03
C GLY A 104 -9.10 10.81 13.04
N LEU A 105 -8.49 11.42 12.03
CA LEU A 105 -8.46 12.88 11.92
C LEU A 105 -9.80 13.42 11.40
N SER A 106 -10.18 14.61 11.85
CA SER A 106 -11.31 15.34 11.28
C SER A 106 -10.97 15.87 9.88
N ASP A 107 -11.97 16.12 9.03
CA ASP A 107 -11.77 16.67 7.67
C ASP A 107 -10.94 17.97 7.69
N ALA A 108 -11.10 18.81 8.72
CA ALA A 108 -10.33 20.02 8.87
C ALA A 108 -8.85 19.74 9.19
N ALA A 109 -8.56 18.73 10.02
CA ALA A 109 -7.21 18.28 10.33
C ALA A 109 -6.55 17.61 9.11
N VAL A 110 -7.29 16.78 8.36
CA VAL A 110 -6.79 16.17 7.12
C VAL A 110 -6.28 17.23 6.13
N ARG A 111 -7.01 18.34 5.97
CA ARG A 111 -6.57 19.42 5.07
C ARG A 111 -5.26 20.09 5.49
N GLN A 112 -4.91 20.07 6.78
CA GLN A 112 -3.65 20.61 7.31
C GLN A 112 -2.44 19.70 7.03
N GLU A 113 -2.71 18.48 6.57
CA GLU A 113 -1.66 17.50 6.25
C GLU A 113 -1.16 17.60 4.79
N LYS A 114 -1.73 18.51 3.97
CA LYS A 114 -1.24 18.76 2.59
C LYS A 114 0.24 19.14 2.61
N GLY A 115 1.03 18.53 1.72
CA GLY A 115 2.48 18.72 1.65
C GLY A 115 3.28 17.85 2.62
N LYS A 116 2.62 16.94 3.35
CA LYS A 116 3.26 16.04 4.33
C LYS A 116 3.06 14.58 3.88
N VAL A 117 3.71 14.23 2.81
CA VAL A 117 3.66 12.90 2.20
C VAL A 117 4.26 11.82 3.11
N GLN A 118 3.93 10.56 2.85
CA GLN A 118 4.64 9.42 3.43
C GLN A 118 5.26 8.59 2.30
N LEU A 119 6.58 8.44 2.30
CA LEU A 119 7.25 7.49 1.42
C LEU A 119 7.10 6.09 2.00
N ASN A 120 6.77 5.12 1.13
CA ASN A 120 6.26 3.82 1.52
C ASN A 120 4.95 3.97 2.31
N SER A 121 3.87 3.94 1.59
CA SER A 121 2.52 4.18 2.09
C SER A 121 2.16 3.29 3.27
N PRO A 122 1.11 3.63 4.03
CA PRO A 122 0.71 2.87 5.22
C PRO A 122 0.52 1.38 4.96
N VAL A 123 0.94 0.54 5.90
CA VAL A 123 0.63 -0.89 5.87
C VAL A 123 -0.85 -1.07 6.20
N VAL A 124 -1.61 -1.59 5.24
CA VAL A 124 -3.02 -1.91 5.41
C VAL A 124 -3.16 -3.38 5.75
N TYR A 125 -3.96 -3.72 6.77
CA TYR A 125 -4.26 -5.11 7.05
C TYR A 125 -5.69 -5.27 7.57
N ALA A 126 -6.28 -6.42 7.25
CA ALA A 126 -7.66 -6.72 7.62
C ALA A 126 -7.84 -8.23 7.78
N THR A 127 -9.01 -8.64 8.25
CA THR A 127 -9.33 -10.05 8.51
C THR A 127 -10.42 -10.52 7.56
N GLU A 128 -10.27 -11.71 7.03
CA GLU A 128 -11.27 -12.41 6.23
C GLU A 128 -12.64 -12.43 6.92
N GLY A 129 -13.73 -12.34 6.14
CA GLY A 129 -15.08 -12.27 6.63
C GLY A 129 -15.51 -10.87 7.13
N GLY A 130 -14.55 -9.94 7.23
CA GLY A 130 -14.80 -8.52 7.50
C GLY A 130 -14.99 -7.69 6.24
N GLU A 131 -15.41 -6.45 6.45
CA GLU A 131 -15.44 -5.40 5.41
C GLU A 131 -14.21 -4.50 5.57
N LEU A 132 -13.48 -4.31 4.48
CA LEU A 132 -12.43 -3.29 4.42
C LEU A 132 -12.99 -2.06 3.71
N ARG A 133 -12.89 -0.90 4.35
CA ARG A 133 -13.24 0.39 3.77
C ARG A 133 -12.03 1.30 3.79
N ILE A 134 -11.66 1.82 2.62
CA ILE A 134 -10.58 2.79 2.47
C ILE A 134 -11.17 4.06 1.88
N THR A 135 -11.21 5.12 2.68
CA THR A 135 -11.52 6.45 2.16
C THR A 135 -10.22 7.06 1.65
N LEU A 136 -10.20 7.42 0.37
CA LEU A 136 -9.12 8.18 -0.25
C LEU A 136 -9.55 9.64 -0.38
N THR A 137 -8.76 10.57 0.16
CA THR A 137 -8.94 12.01 -0.03
C THR A 137 -7.78 12.56 -0.86
N ASN A 138 -8.08 13.12 -2.02
CA ASN A 138 -7.08 13.79 -2.85
C ASN A 138 -6.95 15.26 -2.43
N LEU A 139 -5.87 15.60 -1.73
CA LEU A 139 -5.57 16.98 -1.32
C LEU A 139 -4.85 17.77 -2.42
N GLY A 140 -4.44 17.08 -3.50
CA GLY A 140 -3.54 17.62 -4.52
C GLY A 140 -2.16 17.93 -3.93
N PHE A 141 -1.30 18.46 -4.76
CA PHE A 141 0.10 18.67 -4.45
C PHE A 141 0.36 20.10 -3.98
N ALA A 142 1.27 20.26 -3.02
CA ALA A 142 1.66 21.55 -2.46
C ALA A 142 2.77 22.20 -3.28
N GLN A 143 3.79 21.40 -3.68
CA GLN A 143 4.90 21.85 -4.51
C GLN A 143 4.49 21.96 -6.00
N ARG A 144 3.61 21.07 -6.45
CA ARG A 144 3.16 20.98 -7.85
C ARG A 144 1.65 21.21 -7.97
N PRO A 145 1.14 22.42 -7.65
CA PRO A 145 -0.29 22.72 -7.74
C PRO A 145 -0.84 22.73 -9.18
N ASP A 146 0.04 22.69 -10.17
CA ASP A 146 -0.27 22.52 -11.59
C ASP A 146 -0.73 21.10 -11.94
N LEU A 147 -0.28 20.08 -11.19
CA LEU A 147 -0.73 18.70 -11.33
C LEU A 147 -2.05 18.52 -10.59
N THR A 148 -3.12 18.28 -11.34
CA THR A 148 -4.49 18.17 -10.80
C THR A 148 -5.09 16.79 -11.01
N ASP A 149 -4.24 15.79 -11.13
CA ASP A 149 -4.59 14.44 -11.49
C ASP A 149 -5.54 13.78 -10.52
N GLY A 150 -6.34 12.85 -11.04
CA GLY A 150 -7.07 11.91 -10.21
C GLY A 150 -6.11 10.90 -9.59
N HIS A 151 -6.49 10.36 -8.44
CA HIS A 151 -5.75 9.27 -7.82
C HIS A 151 -6.66 8.12 -7.48
N THR A 152 -6.10 6.92 -7.42
CA THR A 152 -6.85 5.70 -7.08
C THR A 152 -6.11 4.90 -6.04
N VAL A 153 -6.82 3.95 -5.40
CA VAL A 153 -6.22 2.84 -4.68
C VAL A 153 -6.54 1.57 -5.45
N HIS A 154 -5.55 1.01 -6.11
CA HIS A 154 -5.61 -0.28 -6.78
C HIS A 154 -4.85 -1.31 -5.98
N PHE A 155 -5.47 -2.45 -5.69
CA PHE A 155 -4.82 -3.58 -5.03
C PHE A 155 -4.36 -4.58 -6.08
N HIS A 156 -3.06 -4.70 -6.25
CA HIS A 156 -2.44 -5.56 -7.23
C HIS A 156 -2.76 -7.04 -6.97
N GLY A 157 -3.42 -7.69 -7.94
CA GLY A 157 -3.80 -9.10 -7.86
C GLY A 157 -4.85 -9.43 -6.79
N PHE A 158 -5.65 -8.46 -6.35
CA PHE A 158 -6.59 -8.60 -5.25
C PHE A 158 -7.98 -9.08 -5.71
N PRO A 159 -8.34 -10.36 -5.48
CA PRO A 159 -9.57 -10.92 -6.03
C PRO A 159 -10.84 -10.49 -5.29
N ASN A 160 -10.70 -9.73 -4.21
CA ASN A 160 -11.83 -9.23 -3.41
C ASN A 160 -12.43 -7.93 -3.97
N ALA A 161 -11.82 -7.32 -5.01
CA ALA A 161 -12.30 -6.11 -5.64
C ALA A 161 -13.35 -6.40 -6.73
N ILE A 162 -14.41 -5.61 -6.77
CA ILE A 162 -15.27 -5.51 -7.95
C ILE A 162 -14.77 -4.35 -8.82
N PRO A 163 -15.10 -4.30 -10.13
CA PRO A 163 -14.55 -3.28 -11.04
C PRO A 163 -14.69 -1.84 -10.54
N ALA A 164 -15.83 -1.47 -9.93
CA ALA A 164 -16.06 -0.13 -9.41
C ALA A 164 -15.11 0.27 -8.25
N PHE A 165 -14.54 -0.70 -7.55
CA PHE A 165 -13.62 -0.51 -6.42
C PHE A 165 -12.22 -1.08 -6.68
N ASP A 166 -11.91 -1.44 -7.93
CA ASP A 166 -10.61 -1.98 -8.31
C ASP A 166 -9.52 -0.90 -8.43
N GLY A 167 -9.91 0.36 -8.61
CA GLY A 167 -8.97 1.47 -8.74
C GLY A 167 -8.31 1.60 -10.11
N VAL A 168 -8.65 0.75 -11.08
CA VAL A 168 -8.21 0.88 -12.48
C VAL A 168 -9.08 1.95 -13.16
N PRO A 169 -8.55 3.08 -13.64
CA PRO A 169 -9.33 4.26 -14.05
C PRO A 169 -10.38 4.00 -15.14
N GLU A 170 -10.16 3.02 -16.01
CA GLU A 170 -11.07 2.68 -17.12
C GLU A 170 -12.40 2.09 -16.62
N LEU A 171 -12.44 1.51 -15.42
CA LEU A 171 -13.62 0.83 -14.86
C LEU A 171 -13.97 1.29 -13.44
N SER A 172 -13.09 2.02 -12.78
CA SER A 172 -13.22 2.47 -11.40
C SER A 172 -13.30 4.00 -11.33
N VAL A 173 -13.40 4.53 -10.11
CA VAL A 173 -13.47 5.97 -9.86
C VAL A 173 -12.09 6.51 -9.50
N GLY A 174 -11.52 7.35 -10.36
CA GLY A 174 -10.41 8.20 -9.99
C GLY A 174 -10.91 9.32 -9.07
N VAL A 175 -10.23 9.56 -7.97
CA VAL A 175 -10.60 10.60 -6.98
C VAL A 175 -10.03 11.94 -7.43
N PRO A 176 -10.85 12.90 -7.90
CA PRO A 176 -10.35 14.17 -8.38
C PRO A 176 -9.79 15.03 -7.23
N PHE A 177 -9.00 16.04 -7.58
CA PHE A 177 -8.50 17.03 -6.64
C PHE A 177 -9.61 17.61 -5.76
N GLY A 178 -9.38 17.69 -4.44
CA GLY A 178 -10.28 18.22 -3.44
C GLY A 178 -11.49 17.34 -3.12
N ARG A 179 -11.50 16.07 -3.58
CA ARG A 179 -12.61 15.13 -3.37
C ARG A 179 -12.15 13.91 -2.58
N SER A 180 -13.13 13.15 -2.10
CA SER A 180 -12.91 11.89 -1.41
C SER A 180 -13.81 10.80 -2.00
N TYR A 181 -13.32 9.56 -1.99
CA TYR A 181 -14.07 8.38 -2.39
C TYR A 181 -13.77 7.24 -1.44
N THR A 182 -14.77 6.41 -1.11
CA THR A 182 -14.57 5.26 -0.23
C THR A 182 -14.67 3.97 -1.03
N TYR A 183 -13.55 3.29 -1.14
CA TYR A 183 -13.45 1.93 -1.66
C TYR A 183 -14.00 0.94 -0.62
N TYR A 184 -14.66 -0.10 -1.11
CA TYR A 184 -15.33 -1.09 -0.28
C TYR A 184 -15.00 -2.50 -0.76
N TYR A 185 -14.58 -3.36 0.17
CA TYR A 185 -14.20 -4.74 -0.13
C TYR A 185 -14.81 -5.69 0.91
N ARG A 186 -15.30 -6.84 0.43
CA ARG A 186 -15.61 -8.01 1.27
C ARG A 186 -14.47 -8.98 1.17
N LEU A 187 -13.83 -9.29 2.29
CA LEU A 187 -12.58 -10.03 2.32
C LEU A 187 -12.84 -11.54 2.40
N HIS A 188 -12.28 -12.31 1.49
CA HIS A 188 -12.43 -13.76 1.44
C HIS A 188 -11.16 -14.53 1.07
N ASP A 189 -10.09 -13.86 0.64
CA ASP A 189 -8.83 -14.50 0.25
C ASP A 189 -7.67 -14.01 1.13
N PRO A 190 -7.23 -14.79 2.13
CA PRO A 190 -6.04 -14.48 2.91
C PRO A 190 -4.76 -14.50 2.07
N GLY A 191 -3.83 -13.59 2.36
CA GLY A 191 -2.53 -13.51 1.70
C GLY A 191 -1.95 -12.12 1.72
N THR A 192 -0.76 -11.99 1.19
CA THR A 192 -0.03 -10.72 1.07
C THR A 192 -0.16 -10.17 -0.34
N TYR A 193 -0.65 -8.95 -0.40
CA TYR A 193 -0.87 -8.16 -1.60
C TYR A 193 -0.11 -6.82 -1.48
N MET A 194 -0.23 -6.00 -2.50
CA MET A 194 0.27 -4.63 -2.52
C MET A 194 -0.78 -3.70 -3.10
N TYR A 195 -0.67 -2.41 -2.84
CA TYR A 195 -1.52 -1.42 -3.45
C TYR A 195 -0.73 -0.23 -3.98
N HIS A 196 -1.26 0.41 -5.00
CA HIS A 196 -0.66 1.58 -5.62
C HIS A 196 -1.72 2.48 -6.28
N CYS A 197 -1.32 3.69 -6.68
CA CYS A 197 -2.11 4.49 -7.59
C CYS A 197 -2.03 3.88 -8.99
N HIS A 198 -3.17 3.78 -9.69
CA HIS A 198 -3.23 3.27 -11.06
C HIS A 198 -3.61 4.38 -12.07
N PHE A 199 -3.57 5.63 -11.63
CA PHE A 199 -3.71 6.80 -12.48
C PHE A 199 -2.30 7.29 -12.79
N GLU A 200 -1.91 7.41 -14.07
CA GLU A 200 -0.53 7.69 -14.49
C GLU A 200 0.50 6.83 -13.72
N ASP A 201 0.27 5.53 -13.76
CA ASP A 201 0.83 4.56 -12.84
C ASP A 201 2.38 4.53 -12.86
N ILE A 202 3.02 4.72 -14.01
CA ILE A 202 4.49 4.74 -14.11
C ILE A 202 5.05 5.83 -13.20
N GLU A 203 4.60 7.08 -13.35
CA GLU A 203 5.07 8.21 -12.55
C GLU A 203 4.66 8.04 -11.08
N HIS A 204 3.37 7.79 -10.81
CA HIS A 204 2.87 7.75 -9.44
C HIS A 204 3.47 6.61 -8.63
N VAL A 205 3.70 5.43 -9.22
CA VAL A 205 4.37 4.30 -8.56
C VAL A 205 5.83 4.63 -8.29
N SER A 206 6.57 5.14 -9.28
CA SER A 206 7.96 5.54 -9.12
C SER A 206 8.10 6.66 -8.09
N MET A 207 7.19 7.63 -8.08
CA MET A 207 7.18 8.72 -7.10
C MET A 207 6.77 8.30 -5.68
N GLY A 208 6.36 7.05 -5.44
CA GLY A 208 6.19 6.48 -4.09
C GLY A 208 4.76 6.22 -3.66
N MET A 209 3.78 6.27 -4.57
CA MET A 209 2.39 5.94 -4.27
C MET A 209 2.16 4.42 -4.22
N THR A 210 2.86 3.75 -3.32
CA THR A 210 2.92 2.29 -3.18
C THR A 210 2.84 1.87 -1.72
N GLY A 211 2.19 0.74 -1.43
CA GLY A 211 2.07 0.22 -0.06
C GLY A 211 1.78 -1.27 -0.01
N SER A 212 1.95 -1.86 1.18
CA SER A 212 1.64 -3.25 1.45
C SER A 212 0.23 -3.40 2.01
N ILE A 213 -0.46 -4.45 1.59
CA ILE A 213 -1.73 -4.88 2.19
C ILE A 213 -1.72 -6.39 2.39
N PHE A 214 -2.28 -6.87 3.49
CA PHE A 214 -2.51 -8.30 3.69
C PHE A 214 -3.84 -8.59 4.39
N VAL A 215 -4.40 -9.75 4.05
CA VAL A 215 -5.62 -10.29 4.63
C VAL A 215 -5.24 -11.48 5.50
N ARG A 216 -5.63 -11.45 6.78
CA ARG A 216 -5.46 -12.57 7.71
C ARG A 216 -6.66 -13.49 7.66
N PRO A 217 -6.49 -14.81 7.82
CA PRO A 217 -7.62 -15.74 7.90
C PRO A 217 -8.49 -15.48 9.13
N ALA A 218 -9.80 -15.70 8.98
CA ALA A 218 -10.77 -15.56 10.08
C ALA A 218 -10.58 -16.62 11.17
N ASP A 219 -10.11 -17.81 10.80
CA ASP A 219 -9.92 -18.94 11.72
C ASP A 219 -8.91 -18.62 12.82
N ASN A 220 -7.82 -17.93 12.45
CA ASN A 220 -6.82 -17.46 13.39
C ASN A 220 -5.99 -16.31 12.80
N PRO A 221 -6.03 -15.10 13.39
CA PRO A 221 -5.26 -13.96 12.90
C PRO A 221 -3.74 -14.09 13.07
N LYS A 222 -3.27 -15.15 13.76
CA LYS A 222 -1.86 -15.52 13.88
C LYS A 222 -1.45 -16.63 12.90
N TRP A 223 -2.22 -16.85 11.86
CA TRP A 223 -1.85 -17.68 10.70
C TRP A 223 -1.68 -16.80 9.47
N ALA A 224 -0.77 -17.19 8.59
CA ALA A 224 -0.60 -16.49 7.31
C ALA A 224 -1.72 -16.88 6.31
N TYR A 225 -2.12 -18.16 6.34
CA TYR A 225 -3.17 -18.76 5.51
C TYR A 225 -4.08 -19.65 6.37
N LYS A 226 -5.13 -20.23 5.81
CA LYS A 226 -6.07 -21.14 6.48
C LYS A 226 -5.45 -22.50 6.82
N ASP A 227 -4.26 -22.50 7.39
CA ASP A 227 -3.53 -23.69 7.79
C ASP A 227 -2.67 -23.39 9.04
N ALA A 228 -2.83 -24.20 10.08
CA ALA A 228 -2.05 -24.08 11.31
C ALA A 228 -0.53 -24.24 11.07
N ALA A 229 -0.10 -24.87 9.98
CA ALA A 229 1.29 -24.93 9.58
C ALA A 229 1.88 -23.54 9.24
N THR A 230 1.02 -22.55 9.03
CA THR A 230 1.41 -21.15 8.76
C THR A 230 1.31 -20.23 9.97
N ALA A 231 1.24 -20.81 11.17
CA ALA A 231 1.19 -20.06 12.43
C ALA A 231 2.48 -19.28 12.68
N PHE A 232 2.33 -18.07 13.22
CA PHE A 232 3.44 -17.19 13.58
C PHE A 232 3.21 -16.47 14.91
N ASP A 233 4.30 -16.07 15.54
CA ASP A 233 4.29 -15.23 16.74
C ASP A 233 4.44 -13.74 16.37
N ARG A 234 5.30 -13.46 15.39
CA ARG A 234 5.56 -12.10 14.86
C ARG A 234 5.45 -12.06 13.35
N GLU A 235 5.06 -10.88 12.82
CA GLU A 235 5.00 -10.66 11.38
C GLU A 235 5.57 -9.30 10.99
N PHE A 236 6.23 -9.26 9.82
CA PHE A 236 6.84 -8.06 9.27
C PHE A 236 6.48 -7.93 7.80
N ALA A 237 5.91 -6.79 7.43
CA ALA A 237 5.66 -6.41 6.06
C ALA A 237 6.87 -5.63 5.53
N LEU A 238 7.43 -6.08 4.42
CA LEU A 238 8.65 -5.55 3.82
C LEU A 238 8.38 -5.21 2.36
N LEU A 239 8.15 -3.93 2.09
CA LEU A 239 7.97 -3.42 0.74
C LEU A 239 9.32 -3.02 0.16
N LEU A 240 9.70 -3.68 -0.92
CA LEU A 240 10.91 -3.37 -1.67
C LEU A 240 10.59 -2.34 -2.76
N GLY A 241 11.51 -1.42 -2.99
CA GLY A 241 11.39 -0.40 -4.00
C GLY A 241 12.72 0.28 -4.26
N GLU A 242 12.72 1.19 -5.21
CA GLU A 242 13.86 2.05 -5.53
C GLU A 242 13.43 3.50 -5.67
N VAL A 243 14.41 4.40 -5.64
CA VAL A 243 14.23 5.84 -5.86
C VAL A 243 15.25 6.32 -6.89
N TRP A 244 14.75 7.01 -7.90
CA TRP A 244 15.55 7.71 -8.90
C TRP A 244 15.54 9.21 -8.60
N THR A 245 16.65 9.72 -8.04
CA THR A 245 16.68 11.10 -7.54
C THR A 245 16.61 12.15 -8.67
N THR A 246 17.04 11.81 -9.88
CA THR A 246 16.88 12.70 -11.04
C THR A 246 15.41 12.92 -11.40
N GLU A 247 14.62 11.86 -11.39
CA GLU A 247 13.16 11.96 -11.57
C GLU A 247 12.52 12.85 -10.50
N ARG A 248 12.88 12.61 -9.23
CA ARG A 248 12.37 13.38 -8.10
C ARG A 248 12.66 14.87 -8.23
N PHE A 249 13.89 15.20 -8.62
CA PHE A 249 14.29 16.57 -8.91
C PHE A 249 13.49 17.15 -10.08
N ASN A 250 13.38 16.42 -11.19
CA ASN A 250 12.64 16.86 -12.37
C ASN A 250 11.17 17.13 -12.02
N ALA A 251 10.53 16.23 -11.29
CA ALA A 251 9.16 16.42 -10.82
C ALA A 251 9.00 17.68 -9.97
N ALA A 252 9.89 17.92 -9.00
CA ALA A 252 9.86 19.11 -8.15
C ALA A 252 10.04 20.41 -8.93
N HIS A 253 10.84 20.38 -10.00
CA HIS A 253 11.30 21.54 -10.78
C HIS A 253 10.57 21.71 -12.11
N ILE A 254 9.44 21.01 -12.34
CA ILE A 254 8.61 21.12 -13.56
C ILE A 254 9.41 20.77 -14.83
N GLN A 255 10.18 19.71 -14.75
CA GLN A 255 10.91 19.15 -15.88
C GLN A 255 10.25 17.85 -16.34
N GLU A 256 10.36 17.55 -17.63
CA GLU A 256 9.88 16.29 -18.19
C GLU A 256 10.75 15.11 -17.73
N HIS A 257 10.13 13.94 -17.67
CA HIS A 257 10.79 12.67 -17.38
C HIS A 257 11.18 11.98 -18.67
N ASP A 258 12.42 11.50 -18.76
CA ASP A 258 12.82 10.56 -19.80
C ASP A 258 12.94 9.15 -19.19
N TRP A 259 11.88 8.38 -19.30
CA TRP A 259 11.82 7.02 -18.76
C TRP A 259 12.79 6.05 -19.44
N SER A 260 13.34 6.38 -20.60
CA SER A 260 14.39 5.59 -21.25
C SER A 260 15.73 5.67 -20.53
N GLU A 261 15.92 6.72 -19.72
CA GLU A 261 17.11 6.98 -18.90
C GLU A 261 16.92 6.50 -17.44
N TYR A 262 15.91 5.67 -17.17
CA TYR A 262 15.60 5.22 -15.80
C TYR A 262 16.79 4.52 -15.14
N ASP A 263 17.40 5.19 -14.18
CA ASP A 263 18.59 4.73 -13.43
C ASP A 263 18.48 5.09 -11.94
N PRO A 264 17.82 4.24 -11.12
CA PRO A 264 17.63 4.52 -9.70
C PRO A 264 18.94 4.53 -8.93
N ASP A 265 18.99 5.39 -7.92
CA ASP A 265 20.18 5.62 -7.09
C ASP A 265 20.09 4.97 -5.73
N TYR A 266 18.87 4.75 -5.21
CA TYR A 266 18.63 4.18 -3.89
C TYR A 266 17.67 3.02 -3.99
N TRP A 267 17.98 1.94 -3.26
CA TRP A 267 17.12 0.76 -3.12
C TRP A 267 16.66 0.67 -1.68
N THR A 268 15.35 0.66 -1.49
CA THR A 268 14.72 0.84 -0.19
C THR A 268 14.04 -0.43 0.32
N ILE A 269 13.93 -0.56 1.64
CA ILE A 269 12.99 -1.44 2.32
C ILE A 269 12.09 -0.54 3.16
N ASN A 270 10.78 -0.59 2.92
CA ASN A 270 9.81 0.26 3.60
C ASN A 270 10.12 1.77 3.48
N GLY A 271 10.66 2.18 2.32
CA GLY A 271 10.99 3.58 2.04
C GLY A 271 12.27 4.09 2.72
N ARG A 272 12.99 3.25 3.45
CA ARG A 272 14.27 3.58 4.10
C ARG A 272 15.42 2.82 3.45
N VAL A 273 16.62 3.36 3.60
CA VAL A 273 17.88 2.69 3.25
C VAL A 273 18.69 2.42 4.50
N TYR A 274 19.56 1.41 4.49
CA TYR A 274 20.44 1.13 5.61
C TYR A 274 21.44 2.31 5.84
N PRO A 275 21.73 2.71 7.10
CA PRO A 275 21.29 2.09 8.35
C PRO A 275 19.92 2.55 8.88
N ASP A 276 19.22 3.47 8.21
CA ASP A 276 17.93 4.00 8.67
C ASP A 276 16.82 2.93 8.69
N THR A 277 17.00 1.82 7.99
CA THR A 277 16.16 0.61 8.08
C THR A 277 16.09 0.02 9.49
N LEU A 278 17.08 0.29 10.34
CA LEU A 278 17.17 -0.20 11.73
C LEU A 278 16.47 0.70 12.75
N GLU A 279 16.12 1.94 12.34
CA GLU A 279 15.39 2.86 13.22
C GLU A 279 13.97 2.32 13.49
N PRO A 280 13.44 2.50 14.70
CA PRO A 280 12.12 1.99 15.06
C PRO A 280 11.01 2.63 14.20
N ASN A 281 9.83 2.02 14.25
CA ASN A 281 8.62 2.66 13.71
C ASN A 281 8.36 3.99 14.39
N THR A 282 7.83 4.92 13.63
CA THR A 282 7.41 6.24 14.12
C THR A 282 5.96 6.50 13.75
N ASP A 283 5.32 7.43 14.46
CA ASP A 283 4.03 7.97 14.07
C ASP A 283 4.27 9.18 13.14
N PRO A 284 3.83 9.15 11.88
CA PRO A 284 4.05 10.26 10.96
C PRO A 284 3.34 11.56 11.37
N LEU A 285 2.39 11.49 12.30
CA LEU A 285 1.73 12.67 12.86
C LEU A 285 2.56 13.38 13.94
N THR A 286 3.64 12.76 14.41
CA THR A 286 4.54 13.30 15.43
C THR A 286 5.96 13.42 14.90
N VAL A 287 6.75 14.36 15.47
CA VAL A 287 8.17 14.48 15.11
C VAL A 287 8.97 13.45 15.91
N PRO A 288 9.64 12.48 15.25
CA PRO A 288 10.44 11.45 15.93
C PRO A 288 11.77 12.00 16.44
N ALA A 289 12.52 11.15 17.16
CA ALA A 289 13.88 11.46 17.62
C ALA A 289 14.84 11.79 16.45
N ARG A 290 14.59 11.19 15.29
CA ARG A 290 15.22 11.51 14.00
C ARG A 290 14.20 12.25 13.11
N PRO A 291 14.11 13.59 13.16
CA PRO A 291 13.09 14.38 12.46
C PRO A 291 13.05 14.15 10.94
N GLU A 292 14.20 13.87 10.35
CA GLU A 292 14.33 13.58 8.92
C GLU A 292 13.58 12.32 8.48
N LEU A 293 13.32 11.36 9.38
CA LEU A 293 12.58 10.12 9.10
C LEU A 293 11.07 10.23 9.39
N GLN A 294 10.56 11.41 9.73
CA GLN A 294 9.15 11.60 10.09
C GLN A 294 8.18 11.04 9.04
N TYR A 295 8.51 11.21 7.77
CA TYR A 295 7.65 10.80 6.67
C TYR A 295 8.08 9.47 6.01
N GLN A 296 8.90 8.71 6.72
CA GLN A 296 9.29 7.33 6.42
C GLN A 296 9.09 6.46 7.67
N PRO A 297 7.83 6.31 8.16
CA PRO A 297 7.58 5.82 9.52
C PRO A 297 7.84 4.33 9.71
N ASN A 298 7.87 3.53 8.64
CA ASN A 298 7.90 2.09 8.73
C ASN A 298 9.33 1.55 8.88
N SER A 299 9.61 0.90 10.00
CA SER A 299 10.86 0.16 10.22
C SER A 299 10.95 -1.08 9.33
N SER A 300 12.17 -1.50 9.07
CA SER A 300 12.44 -2.81 8.46
C SER A 300 13.24 -3.73 9.39
N LEU A 301 13.56 -3.27 10.59
CA LEU A 301 14.22 -4.08 11.60
C LEU A 301 13.30 -5.22 12.05
N ILE A 302 13.79 -6.45 11.93
CA ILE A 302 13.06 -7.65 12.35
C ILE A 302 13.56 -8.04 13.72
N THR A 303 12.68 -8.08 14.72
CA THR A 303 13.02 -8.47 16.10
C THR A 303 12.18 -9.65 16.53
N CYS A 304 12.80 -10.65 17.16
CA CYS A 304 12.11 -11.83 17.67
C CYS A 304 12.84 -12.41 18.90
N ASN A 305 12.13 -13.20 19.67
CA ASN A 305 12.75 -14.03 20.71
C ASN A 305 13.19 -15.36 20.12
N ALA A 306 14.20 -15.97 20.72
CA ALA A 306 14.62 -17.33 20.41
C ALA A 306 13.41 -18.29 20.45
N GLY A 307 13.27 -19.13 19.43
CA GLY A 307 12.20 -20.10 19.29
C GLY A 307 10.87 -19.55 18.73
N GLU A 308 10.70 -18.23 18.63
CA GLU A 308 9.49 -17.65 17.98
C GLU A 308 9.46 -17.95 16.48
N LYS A 309 8.26 -18.16 15.95
CA LYS A 309 8.00 -18.25 14.52
C LYS A 309 7.73 -16.87 13.96
N VAL A 310 8.49 -16.48 12.95
CA VAL A 310 8.42 -15.16 12.33
C VAL A 310 7.92 -15.29 10.90
N LEU A 311 6.91 -14.49 10.57
CA LEU A 311 6.38 -14.36 9.22
C LEU A 311 6.95 -13.08 8.58
N LEU A 312 7.60 -13.26 7.43
CA LEU A 312 8.03 -12.17 6.55
C LEU A 312 7.09 -12.10 5.35
N ARG A 313 6.46 -10.95 5.17
CA ARG A 313 5.57 -10.64 4.05
C ARG A 313 6.28 -9.68 3.11
N TRP A 314 6.74 -10.17 1.98
CA TRP A 314 7.51 -9.39 1.02
C TRP A 314 6.65 -9.00 -0.16
N ALA A 315 6.80 -7.76 -0.61
CA ALA A 315 6.23 -7.27 -1.85
C ALA A 315 7.26 -6.40 -2.57
N ASN A 316 7.25 -6.42 -3.90
CA ASN A 316 8.08 -5.56 -4.73
C ASN A 316 7.19 -4.73 -5.64
N LEU A 317 7.16 -3.42 -5.42
CA LEU A 317 6.51 -2.43 -6.29
C LEU A 317 7.52 -1.46 -6.93
N GLY A 318 8.80 -1.77 -6.86
CA GLY A 318 9.81 -1.17 -7.72
C GLY A 318 9.70 -1.66 -9.16
N PHE A 319 10.48 -1.08 -10.06
CA PHE A 319 10.55 -1.48 -11.48
C PHE A 319 11.65 -2.49 -11.74
N GLN A 320 12.48 -2.76 -10.73
CA GLN A 320 13.60 -3.68 -10.84
C GLN A 320 13.37 -4.95 -10.03
N ARG A 321 13.95 -6.05 -10.54
CA ARG A 321 13.97 -7.34 -9.85
C ARG A 321 14.91 -7.29 -8.65
N GLN A 322 14.45 -7.77 -7.51
CA GLN A 322 15.16 -7.76 -6.23
C GLN A 322 15.52 -9.18 -5.80
N ALA A 323 16.76 -9.42 -5.42
CA ALA A 323 17.25 -10.72 -4.98
C ALA A 323 17.65 -10.66 -3.49
N MET A 324 16.71 -10.88 -2.59
CA MET A 324 16.91 -10.76 -1.15
C MET A 324 17.45 -12.05 -0.53
N LYS A 325 18.35 -11.93 0.43
CA LYS A 325 18.96 -13.05 1.15
C LYS A 325 18.94 -12.81 2.65
N VAL A 326 18.72 -13.88 3.41
CA VAL A 326 18.95 -13.91 4.86
C VAL A 326 20.12 -14.84 5.16
N ASP A 327 21.20 -14.30 5.70
CA ASP A 327 22.36 -15.13 6.05
C ASP A 327 22.12 -15.94 7.31
N GLY A 328 22.43 -17.23 7.25
CA GLY A 328 22.40 -18.14 8.38
C GLY A 328 21.01 -18.61 8.82
N LEU A 329 19.93 -18.21 8.14
CA LEU A 329 18.57 -18.68 8.41
C LEU A 329 17.94 -19.35 7.20
N ALA A 330 17.20 -20.41 7.45
CA ALA A 330 16.39 -21.09 6.44
C ALA A 330 14.96 -20.57 6.49
N LEU A 331 14.46 -20.07 5.35
CA LEU A 331 13.12 -19.57 5.17
C LEU A 331 12.26 -20.64 4.51
N THR A 332 11.09 -20.93 5.07
CA THR A 332 10.07 -21.75 4.41
C THR A 332 9.10 -20.84 3.68
N ILE A 333 9.11 -20.88 2.36
CA ILE A 333 8.16 -20.14 1.53
C ILE A 333 6.82 -20.85 1.60
N VAL A 334 5.83 -20.16 2.16
CA VAL A 334 4.48 -20.70 2.38
C VAL A 334 3.44 -20.08 1.44
N GLY A 335 3.75 -18.92 0.83
CA GLY A 335 2.88 -18.24 -0.11
C GLY A 335 3.65 -17.49 -1.18
N LYS A 336 3.04 -17.37 -2.36
CA LYS A 336 3.48 -16.52 -3.47
C LYS A 336 2.26 -15.90 -4.13
N ASP A 337 2.32 -14.58 -4.41
CA ASP A 337 1.25 -13.80 -5.03
C ASP A 337 -0.11 -14.05 -4.37
N ALA A 338 -0.10 -13.97 -3.02
CA ALA A 338 -1.23 -14.26 -2.15
C ALA A 338 -1.86 -15.66 -2.33
N LYS A 339 -1.13 -16.61 -2.90
CA LYS A 339 -1.58 -18.01 -3.02
C LYS A 339 -0.79 -18.90 -2.07
N TYR A 340 -1.52 -19.64 -1.23
CA TYR A 340 -0.93 -20.64 -0.35
C TYR A 340 -0.29 -21.77 -1.14
N LEU A 341 0.95 -22.11 -0.80
CA LEU A 341 1.72 -23.15 -1.47
C LEU A 341 1.59 -24.53 -0.82
N GLY A 342 1.01 -24.60 0.38
CA GLY A 342 0.75 -25.89 1.03
C GLY A 342 -0.46 -26.63 0.43
N PRO A 343 -0.72 -27.85 0.91
CA PRO A 343 -1.80 -28.67 0.40
C PRO A 343 -3.17 -28.07 0.74
N THR A 344 -4.07 -28.09 -0.24
CA THR A 344 -5.49 -27.72 -0.10
C THR A 344 -6.36 -28.77 -0.80
N ALA A 345 -7.68 -28.73 -0.59
CA ALA A 345 -8.60 -29.60 -1.33
C ALA A 345 -8.50 -29.41 -2.86
N ALA A 346 -8.25 -28.19 -3.33
CA ALA A 346 -8.08 -27.88 -4.75
C ALA A 346 -6.67 -28.16 -5.27
N GLN A 347 -5.67 -28.17 -4.40
CA GLN A 347 -4.26 -28.40 -4.70
C GLN A 347 -3.66 -29.32 -3.65
N PRO A 348 -3.75 -30.66 -3.81
CA PRO A 348 -3.26 -31.61 -2.80
C PRO A 348 -1.73 -31.65 -2.63
N ALA A 349 -0.97 -31.22 -3.66
CA ALA A 349 0.49 -31.23 -3.61
C ALA A 349 1.01 -30.11 -2.71
N ASP A 350 1.90 -30.44 -1.79
CA ASP A 350 2.69 -29.48 -1.03
C ASP A 350 3.78 -28.89 -1.93
N ARG A 351 3.71 -27.57 -2.18
CA ARG A 351 4.66 -26.82 -3.01
C ARG A 351 5.51 -25.84 -2.18
N ARG A 352 5.37 -25.90 -0.85
CA ARG A 352 6.25 -25.14 0.05
C ARG A 352 7.69 -25.62 -0.15
N TYR A 353 8.62 -24.72 -0.03
CA TYR A 353 10.04 -25.02 -0.17
C TYR A 353 10.88 -24.20 0.78
N THR A 354 12.08 -24.67 1.07
CA THR A 354 13.03 -23.99 1.96
C THR A 354 14.15 -23.37 1.14
N THR A 355 14.49 -22.13 1.47
CA THR A 355 15.56 -21.36 0.82
C THR A 355 16.15 -20.37 1.82
N ASP A 356 17.31 -19.78 1.52
CA ASP A 356 17.88 -18.63 2.23
C ASP A 356 17.76 -17.34 1.41
N SER A 357 17.22 -17.41 0.21
CA SER A 357 17.11 -16.26 -0.69
C SER A 357 15.83 -16.33 -1.53
N ILE A 358 15.29 -15.16 -1.82
CA ILE A 358 14.11 -14.97 -2.69
C ILE A 358 14.46 -13.99 -3.78
N ASP A 359 14.06 -14.34 -4.98
CA ASP A 359 14.12 -13.52 -6.16
C ASP A 359 12.71 -13.03 -6.47
N ILE A 360 12.47 -11.74 -6.33
CA ILE A 360 11.15 -11.13 -6.41
C ILE A 360 11.10 -10.08 -7.51
N SER A 361 10.26 -10.32 -8.51
CA SER A 361 10.04 -9.39 -9.63
C SER A 361 9.05 -8.27 -9.25
N PRO A 362 9.01 -7.18 -10.01
CA PRO A 362 7.94 -6.18 -9.88
C PRO A 362 6.55 -6.81 -9.91
N GLY A 363 5.69 -6.41 -8.98
CA GLY A 363 4.32 -6.93 -8.85
C GLY A 363 4.19 -8.27 -8.14
N GLU A 364 5.29 -8.92 -7.71
CA GLU A 364 5.23 -10.19 -6.97
C GLU A 364 5.22 -9.97 -5.45
N SER A 365 4.61 -10.92 -4.73
CA SER A 365 4.68 -11.01 -3.27
C SER A 365 5.03 -12.42 -2.80
N PHE A 366 5.68 -12.52 -1.63
CA PHE A 366 6.02 -13.77 -0.98
C PHE A 366 5.72 -13.74 0.50
N ASP A 367 5.29 -14.87 1.04
CA ASP A 367 5.16 -15.11 2.48
C ASP A 367 6.15 -16.22 2.90
N ALA A 368 7.05 -15.86 3.80
CA ALA A 368 8.10 -16.74 4.29
C ALA A 368 8.05 -16.87 5.82
N LEU A 369 8.19 -18.10 6.31
CA LEU A 369 8.30 -18.40 7.73
C LEU A 369 9.71 -18.87 8.07
N PHE A 370 10.21 -18.44 9.23
CA PHE A 370 11.35 -19.07 9.87
C PHE A 370 11.10 -19.22 11.38
N THR A 371 11.78 -20.18 12.00
CA THR A 371 11.85 -20.27 13.45
C THR A 371 13.15 -19.63 13.91
N ALA A 372 13.06 -18.66 14.80
CA ALA A 372 14.23 -18.00 15.36
C ALA A 372 15.13 -19.01 16.07
N PRO A 373 16.43 -19.07 15.78
CA PRO A 373 17.36 -19.99 16.43
C PRO A 373 17.49 -19.69 17.93
N ALA A 374 18.13 -20.60 18.65
CA ALA A 374 18.50 -20.36 20.04
C ALA A 374 19.48 -19.19 20.11
N HIS A 375 19.29 -18.31 21.09
CA HIS A 375 20.24 -17.22 21.37
C HIS A 375 21.58 -17.77 21.82
N SER A 376 22.68 -17.21 21.33
CA SER A 376 24.05 -17.68 21.62
C SER A 376 24.45 -17.56 23.08
N GLY A 377 23.73 -16.79 23.87
CA GLY A 377 24.07 -16.45 25.26
C GLY A 377 25.06 -15.28 25.38
N VAL A 378 25.44 -14.66 24.27
CA VAL A 378 26.38 -13.53 24.22
C VAL A 378 25.67 -12.25 23.77
N GLY A 379 25.80 -11.18 24.56
CA GLY A 379 25.19 -9.89 24.22
C GLY A 379 23.68 -9.82 24.44
N ALA A 380 23.07 -8.76 23.95
CA ALA A 380 21.61 -8.51 24.09
C ALA A 380 20.79 -9.27 23.06
N TYR A 381 21.34 -9.53 21.89
CA TYR A 381 20.72 -10.23 20.77
C TYR A 381 21.78 -10.78 19.81
N ASP A 382 21.42 -11.82 19.07
CA ASP A 382 22.19 -12.30 17.92
C ASP A 382 21.68 -11.61 16.67
N THR A 383 22.58 -11.28 15.72
CA THR A 383 22.24 -10.57 14.48
C THR A 383 22.43 -11.47 13.28
N TYR A 384 21.41 -11.52 12.43
CA TYR A 384 21.42 -12.14 11.10
C TYR A 384 21.18 -11.06 10.07
N LEU A 385 22.02 -11.01 9.03
CA LEU A 385 21.88 -9.99 7.97
C LEU A 385 20.78 -10.39 6.98
N PHE A 386 19.95 -9.43 6.64
CA PHE A 386 18.98 -9.50 5.56
C PHE A 386 19.28 -8.42 4.54
N TYR A 387 19.64 -8.81 3.31
CA TYR A 387 20.19 -7.89 2.32
C TYR A 387 19.93 -8.33 0.89
N ASN A 388 20.04 -7.39 -0.06
CA ASN A 388 20.00 -7.68 -1.49
C ASN A 388 21.34 -8.29 -1.94
N ARG A 389 21.29 -9.38 -2.72
CA ARG A 389 22.48 -10.06 -3.26
C ARG A 389 23.21 -9.28 -4.37
N LYS A 390 22.54 -8.28 -4.98
CA LYS A 390 23.15 -7.40 -5.94
C LYS A 390 23.92 -6.31 -5.20
N LEU A 391 25.23 -6.40 -5.18
CA LEU A 391 26.11 -5.49 -4.42
C LEU A 391 25.87 -4.01 -4.74
N ALA A 392 25.53 -3.67 -5.98
CA ALA A 392 25.21 -2.30 -6.38
C ALA A 392 23.99 -1.75 -5.61
N TYR A 393 23.13 -2.59 -5.04
CA TYR A 393 21.95 -2.19 -4.25
C TYR A 393 22.25 -2.06 -2.75
N LEU A 394 23.50 -2.31 -2.33
CA LEU A 394 23.98 -2.23 -0.94
C LEU A 394 24.81 -0.98 -0.69
N ASN A 395 24.49 0.11 -1.34
CA ASN A 395 25.13 1.41 -1.12
C ASN A 395 24.10 2.52 -1.12
N ASN A 396 24.48 3.69 -0.62
CA ASN A 396 23.68 4.91 -0.65
C ASN A 396 24.31 5.85 -1.69
N ALA A 397 23.99 5.66 -2.97
CA ALA A 397 24.45 6.49 -4.10
C ALA A 397 25.97 6.74 -4.12
N GLY A 398 26.76 5.69 -3.83
CA GLY A 398 28.22 5.74 -3.80
C GLY A 398 28.84 6.28 -2.52
N MET A 399 28.08 6.48 -1.45
CA MET A 399 28.64 6.73 -0.11
C MET A 399 29.51 5.57 0.36
N PRO A 400 30.64 5.82 1.07
CA PRO A 400 31.41 4.76 1.68
C PRO A 400 30.59 3.96 2.71
N GLY A 401 30.82 2.65 2.75
CA GLY A 401 30.13 1.72 3.67
C GLY A 401 28.92 1.03 3.05
N TYR A 402 28.22 0.25 3.86
CA TYR A 402 26.98 -0.39 3.43
C TYR A 402 25.80 0.56 3.51
N GLY A 403 24.84 0.36 2.61
CA GLY A 403 23.62 1.15 2.51
C GLY A 403 22.54 0.37 1.76
N GLY A 404 21.58 1.08 1.19
CA GLY A 404 20.55 0.50 0.31
C GLY A 404 19.67 -0.55 1.00
N GLN A 405 19.36 -1.60 0.24
CA GLN A 405 18.46 -2.68 0.68
C GLN A 405 19.15 -3.66 1.62
N MET A 406 19.40 -3.23 2.84
CA MET A 406 19.88 -4.06 3.93
C MET A 406 19.12 -3.75 5.23
N THR A 407 18.92 -4.78 6.06
CA THR A 407 18.42 -4.67 7.42
C THR A 407 18.94 -5.84 8.25
N GLU A 408 18.48 -5.95 9.48
CA GLU A 408 18.88 -6.98 10.44
C GLU A 408 17.68 -7.77 10.95
N ILE A 409 17.93 -9.04 11.25
CA ILE A 409 17.08 -9.86 12.10
C ILE A 409 17.80 -10.00 13.43
N ARG A 410 17.20 -9.51 14.52
CA ARG A 410 17.75 -9.56 15.87
C ARG A 410 16.99 -10.59 16.71
N VAL A 411 17.70 -11.63 17.15
CA VAL A 411 17.15 -12.70 17.98
C VAL A 411 17.52 -12.46 19.44
N TYR A 412 16.52 -12.23 20.28
CA TYR A 412 16.65 -11.97 21.71
C TYR A 412 16.45 -13.23 22.54
N PRO A 413 16.98 -13.30 23.78
CA PRO A 413 16.89 -14.49 24.62
C PRO A 413 15.52 -14.73 25.28
N GLY A 414 14.44 -14.13 24.82
CA GLY A 414 13.11 -14.23 25.43
C GLY A 414 12.68 -12.96 26.17
N THR A 415 13.32 -11.83 25.92
CA THR A 415 13.10 -10.57 26.64
C THR A 415 12.10 -9.61 25.97
N LEU A 416 11.74 -9.87 24.70
CA LEU A 416 10.78 -9.03 23.99
C LEU A 416 9.34 -9.33 24.41
N PRO A 417 8.48 -8.31 24.58
CA PRO A 417 7.04 -8.49 24.77
C PRO A 417 6.38 -9.06 23.49
N PRO A 418 5.14 -9.57 23.59
CA PRO A 418 4.36 -9.89 22.41
C PRO A 418 4.27 -8.71 21.43
N GLN A 419 4.35 -8.99 20.14
CA GLN A 419 4.26 -7.97 19.11
C GLN A 419 2.85 -7.37 19.06
N PRO A 420 2.66 -6.03 19.23
CA PRO A 420 1.34 -5.41 19.28
C PRO A 420 0.71 -5.21 17.90
N ALA A 421 1.53 -5.01 16.87
CA ALA A 421 1.12 -4.77 15.48
C ALA A 421 2.23 -5.20 14.51
N PRO A 422 1.95 -5.36 13.21
CA PRO A 422 3.00 -5.64 12.22
C PRO A 422 4.15 -4.63 12.29
N ASN A 423 5.37 -5.10 12.13
CA ASN A 423 6.61 -4.30 12.17
C ASN A 423 6.95 -3.63 13.52
N PHE A 424 6.28 -3.99 14.62
CA PHE A 424 6.56 -3.45 15.97
C PHE A 424 7.26 -4.44 16.88
#